data_b3271159ab3745bc70fb4bab3f5bb15a
#
_entry.id   b3271159ab3745bc70fb4bab3f5bb15a
#
_cell.length_a   1.000
_cell.length_b   1.000
_cell.length_c   1.000
_cell.angle_alpha   90.00
_cell.angle_beta   90.00
_cell.angle_gamma   90.00
#
_symmetry.space_group_name_H-M   'P 1'
#
loop_
_entity.id
_entity.type
_entity.pdbx_description
1 polymer ?
#
loop_
_entity_poly.entity_id
_entity_poly.type
_entity_poly.pdbx_seq_one_letter_code
_entity_poly.pdbx_strand_id
1 'polypeptide(L)'
;MTILLTGAGGFLGKHLLEVLLSQMDHSVIALTSQGKNLCGMFPAEENRLTVVPTEQFTSLPFAEIDVLVNCAFPRNEDGTKMAEGLRFIAEILNAAVDGGVGAVINISSQSVYSQQRTEPATEETPLNLEGKYAVGKYAAELLTNTLCAAVPHTNLRLASLIGAGFDQRVPNKLVAKALAGEELKVLTGPQYYGFLDVRDASDAITTMIKSDSAAWSEVYNLGTNESYTLEDIVKTVVEIYNQKFSANITYKTELSEKHFNSVLSCRKFNEDFHWSPRYSLIDTIQWIFEQKKAK
;
A
#
# COMPACT_ATOMS: atom_id res chain seq x y z
N MET A 1 -18.43 7.24 -12.90
CA MET A 1 -16.98 7.11 -13.06
C MET A 1 -16.62 5.64 -13.09
N THR A 2 -15.80 5.22 -14.05
CA THR A 2 -15.29 3.85 -14.17
C THR A 2 -13.82 3.82 -13.73
N ILE A 3 -13.50 2.98 -12.76
CA ILE A 3 -12.14 2.86 -12.20
C ILE A 3 -11.54 1.52 -12.63
N LEU A 4 -10.39 1.54 -13.27
CA LEU A 4 -9.58 0.34 -13.52
C LEU A 4 -8.59 0.16 -12.36
N LEU A 5 -8.74 -0.93 -11.62
CA LEU A 5 -7.86 -1.29 -10.49
C LEU A 5 -7.00 -2.50 -10.87
N THR A 6 -5.72 -2.32 -11.13
CA THR A 6 -4.79 -3.45 -11.32
C THR A 6 -4.30 -3.99 -9.99
N GLY A 7 -3.94 -5.27 -9.94
CA GLY A 7 -3.53 -5.91 -8.70
C GLY A 7 -4.63 -5.98 -7.64
N ALA A 8 -5.89 -5.97 -8.06
CA ALA A 8 -7.06 -5.97 -7.19
C ALA A 8 -7.10 -7.16 -6.20
N GLY A 9 -6.49 -8.30 -6.51
CA GLY A 9 -6.34 -9.44 -5.61
C GLY A 9 -5.22 -9.29 -4.55
N GLY A 10 -4.40 -8.25 -4.62
CA GLY A 10 -3.33 -7.96 -3.67
C GLY A 10 -3.83 -7.41 -2.33
N PHE A 11 -2.93 -7.22 -1.37
CA PHE A 11 -3.30 -6.72 -0.04
C PHE A 11 -3.97 -5.34 -0.10
N LEU A 12 -3.32 -4.34 -0.69
CA LEU A 12 -3.92 -3.02 -0.89
C LEU A 12 -5.13 -3.08 -1.83
N GLY A 13 -5.00 -3.80 -2.96
CA GLY A 13 -6.04 -3.85 -3.98
C GLY A 13 -7.39 -4.33 -3.45
N LYS A 14 -7.41 -5.35 -2.58
CA LYS A 14 -8.66 -5.85 -1.95
C LYS A 14 -9.32 -4.81 -1.06
N HIS A 15 -8.56 -4.16 -0.20
CA HIS A 15 -9.10 -3.13 0.69
C HIS A 15 -9.55 -1.88 -0.07
N LEU A 16 -8.79 -1.48 -1.08
CA LEU A 16 -9.21 -0.38 -1.95
C LEU A 16 -10.49 -0.72 -2.72
N LEU A 17 -10.60 -1.93 -3.25
CA LEU A 17 -11.82 -2.40 -3.91
C LEU A 17 -13.04 -2.34 -2.98
N GLU A 18 -12.89 -2.80 -1.73
CA GLU A 18 -13.93 -2.74 -0.70
C GLU A 18 -14.40 -1.29 -0.46
N VAL A 19 -13.46 -0.36 -0.31
CA VAL A 19 -13.77 1.06 -0.11
C VAL A 19 -14.44 1.68 -1.34
N LEU A 20 -13.93 1.42 -2.55
CA LEU A 20 -14.50 1.91 -3.79
C LEU A 20 -15.95 1.44 -3.99
N LEU A 21 -16.24 0.19 -3.67
CA LEU A 21 -17.58 -0.37 -3.82
C LEU A 21 -18.54 0.10 -2.71
N SER A 22 -18.05 0.30 -1.47
CA SER A 22 -18.90 0.68 -0.34
C SER A 22 -19.18 2.19 -0.24
N GLN A 23 -18.23 3.04 -0.65
CA GLN A 23 -18.31 4.49 -0.43
C GLN A 23 -18.62 5.30 -1.69
N MET A 24 -18.66 4.67 -2.86
CA MET A 24 -18.77 5.38 -4.13
C MET A 24 -19.79 4.68 -5.05
N ASP A 25 -20.53 5.49 -5.77
CA ASP A 25 -21.48 5.01 -6.81
C ASP A 25 -20.75 4.88 -8.15
N HIS A 26 -19.64 4.11 -8.15
CA HIS A 26 -18.74 3.94 -9.29
C HIS A 26 -18.71 2.50 -9.77
N SER A 27 -18.42 2.31 -11.04
CA SER A 27 -18.08 1.00 -11.59
C SER A 27 -16.60 0.73 -11.43
N VAL A 28 -16.23 -0.48 -11.03
CA VAL A 28 -14.85 -0.90 -10.87
C VAL A 28 -14.54 -2.09 -11.78
N ILE A 29 -13.54 -1.96 -12.61
CA ILE A 29 -12.93 -3.07 -13.36
C ILE A 29 -11.71 -3.54 -12.55
N ALA A 30 -11.83 -4.71 -11.95
CA ALA A 30 -10.80 -5.30 -11.10
C ALA A 30 -9.92 -6.26 -11.90
N LEU A 31 -8.73 -5.84 -12.29
CA LEU A 31 -7.77 -6.65 -13.03
C LEU A 31 -6.87 -7.43 -12.07
N THR A 32 -6.93 -8.77 -12.14
CA THR A 32 -6.22 -9.65 -11.20
C THR A 32 -5.91 -11.02 -11.76
N SER A 33 -4.78 -11.61 -11.36
CA SER A 33 -4.48 -13.04 -11.59
C SER A 33 -5.23 -13.98 -10.63
N GLN A 34 -5.98 -13.46 -9.66
CA GLN A 34 -6.69 -14.21 -8.60
C GLN A 34 -8.22 -14.08 -8.72
N GLY A 35 -8.77 -13.98 -9.92
CA GLY A 35 -10.16 -13.63 -10.19
C GLY A 35 -11.22 -14.45 -9.46
N LYS A 36 -11.07 -15.79 -9.39
CA LYS A 36 -12.07 -16.68 -8.75
C LYS A 36 -12.32 -16.36 -7.27
N ASN A 37 -11.29 -15.91 -6.55
CA ASN A 37 -11.41 -15.56 -5.13
C ASN A 37 -12.06 -14.19 -4.93
N LEU A 38 -11.89 -13.29 -5.88
CA LEU A 38 -12.35 -11.91 -5.76
C LEU A 38 -13.87 -11.78 -5.97
N CYS A 39 -14.44 -12.45 -6.98
CA CYS A 39 -15.88 -12.44 -7.25
C CYS A 39 -16.70 -12.91 -6.04
N GLY A 40 -16.24 -13.93 -5.32
CA GLY A 40 -16.95 -14.47 -4.15
C GLY A 40 -16.92 -13.55 -2.93
N MET A 41 -16.08 -12.53 -2.91
CA MET A 41 -15.98 -11.59 -1.78
C MET A 41 -17.02 -10.46 -1.84
N PHE A 42 -17.54 -10.14 -3.03
CA PHE A 42 -18.42 -8.99 -3.26
C PHE A 42 -19.70 -9.36 -4.05
N PRO A 43 -20.50 -10.34 -3.58
CA PRO A 43 -21.65 -10.84 -4.34
C PRO A 43 -22.78 -9.81 -4.50
N ALA A 44 -22.88 -8.84 -3.57
CA ALA A 44 -23.89 -7.79 -3.64
C ALA A 44 -23.57 -6.69 -4.68
N GLU A 45 -22.36 -6.66 -5.22
CA GLU A 45 -21.86 -5.59 -6.09
C GLU A 45 -21.70 -6.04 -7.56
N GLU A 46 -22.34 -7.12 -7.96
CA GLU A 46 -22.22 -7.70 -9.31
C GLU A 46 -22.50 -6.70 -10.45
N ASN A 47 -23.36 -5.71 -10.22
CA ASN A 47 -23.69 -4.69 -11.22
C ASN A 47 -22.63 -3.59 -11.36
N ARG A 48 -21.71 -3.45 -10.39
CA ARG A 48 -20.69 -2.40 -10.36
C ARG A 48 -19.28 -2.94 -10.40
N LEU A 49 -19.09 -4.24 -10.25
CA LEU A 49 -17.81 -4.91 -10.25
C LEU A 49 -17.66 -5.85 -11.45
N THR A 50 -16.70 -5.54 -12.32
CA THR A 50 -16.27 -6.45 -13.37
C THR A 50 -14.90 -7.00 -13.04
N VAL A 51 -14.76 -8.31 -12.84
CA VAL A 51 -13.49 -8.97 -12.57
C VAL A 51 -12.90 -9.54 -13.84
N VAL A 52 -11.69 -9.09 -14.21
CA VAL A 52 -11.01 -9.48 -15.44
C VAL A 52 -9.67 -10.14 -15.11
N PRO A 53 -9.35 -11.30 -15.69
CA PRO A 53 -8.01 -11.90 -15.57
C PRO A 53 -6.93 -10.98 -16.17
N THR A 54 -5.74 -10.93 -15.53
CA THR A 54 -4.67 -10.05 -15.95
C THR A 54 -4.25 -10.23 -17.42
N GLU A 55 -4.27 -11.47 -17.91
CA GLU A 55 -3.93 -11.82 -19.29
C GLU A 55 -4.94 -11.34 -20.34
N GLN A 56 -6.12 -10.90 -19.91
CA GLN A 56 -7.18 -10.38 -20.78
C GLN A 56 -7.25 -8.85 -20.80
N PHE A 57 -6.25 -8.16 -20.27
CA PHE A 57 -6.30 -6.68 -20.16
C PHE A 57 -6.49 -5.97 -21.51
N THR A 58 -6.04 -6.55 -22.63
CA THR A 58 -6.21 -5.99 -23.98
C THR A 58 -7.67 -5.90 -24.43
N SER A 59 -8.58 -6.64 -23.78
CA SER A 59 -10.03 -6.59 -24.07
C SER A 59 -10.79 -5.53 -23.28
N LEU A 60 -10.11 -4.75 -22.45
CA LEU A 60 -10.75 -3.72 -21.62
C LEU A 60 -11.28 -2.54 -22.45
N PRO A 61 -12.41 -1.96 -22.05
CA PRO A 61 -12.98 -0.78 -22.73
C PRO A 61 -12.26 0.50 -22.27
N PHE A 62 -11.00 0.67 -22.64
CA PHE A 62 -10.17 1.79 -22.15
C PHE A 62 -10.79 3.17 -22.38
N ALA A 63 -11.58 3.37 -23.42
CA ALA A 63 -12.28 4.62 -23.69
C ALA A 63 -13.37 4.97 -22.64
N GLU A 64 -13.75 4.02 -21.80
CA GLU A 64 -14.75 4.19 -20.73
C GLU A 64 -14.11 4.33 -19.34
N ILE A 65 -12.76 4.25 -19.24
CA ILE A 65 -12.03 4.29 -17.99
C ILE A 65 -11.65 5.72 -17.62
N ASP A 66 -12.23 6.23 -16.55
CA ASP A 66 -11.91 7.57 -16.05
C ASP A 66 -10.58 7.61 -15.29
N VAL A 67 -10.31 6.61 -14.43
CA VAL A 67 -9.11 6.54 -13.60
C VAL A 67 -8.51 5.14 -13.61
N LEU A 68 -7.21 5.04 -13.86
CA LEU A 68 -6.40 3.83 -13.66
C LEU A 68 -5.65 3.93 -12.33
N VAL A 69 -5.88 2.96 -11.42
CA VAL A 69 -5.08 2.78 -10.21
C VAL A 69 -4.21 1.54 -10.34
N ASN A 70 -2.91 1.73 -10.49
CA ASN A 70 -1.96 0.64 -10.64
C ASN A 70 -1.41 0.18 -9.29
N CYS A 71 -2.01 -0.89 -8.71
CA CYS A 71 -1.50 -1.60 -7.53
C CYS A 71 -0.69 -2.86 -7.90
N ALA A 72 -0.67 -3.25 -9.17
CA ALA A 72 0.05 -4.44 -9.61
C ALA A 72 1.57 -4.22 -9.58
N PHE A 73 2.28 -5.06 -8.84
CA PHE A 73 3.73 -5.05 -8.81
C PHE A 73 4.27 -6.40 -8.31
N PRO A 74 5.28 -7.01 -8.98
CA PRO A 74 5.90 -8.24 -8.51
C PRO A 74 6.72 -7.96 -7.25
N ARG A 75 6.47 -8.72 -6.18
CA ARG A 75 7.16 -8.51 -4.89
C ARG A 75 8.45 -9.29 -4.74
N ASN A 76 8.66 -10.31 -5.56
CA ASN A 76 9.84 -11.11 -5.39
C ASN A 76 11.04 -10.46 -6.09
N GLU A 77 12.25 -10.84 -5.64
CA GLU A 77 13.50 -10.31 -6.16
C GLU A 77 14.00 -11.06 -7.41
N ASP A 78 13.16 -11.90 -8.01
CA ASP A 78 13.44 -12.56 -9.26
C ASP A 78 13.44 -11.55 -10.42
N GLY A 79 14.58 -11.44 -11.09
CA GLY A 79 14.76 -10.48 -12.18
C GLY A 79 13.81 -10.72 -13.36
N THR A 80 13.49 -11.97 -13.68
CA THR A 80 12.54 -12.32 -14.75
C THR A 80 11.15 -11.82 -14.43
N LYS A 81 10.64 -12.13 -13.24
CA LYS A 81 9.33 -11.64 -12.79
C LYS A 81 9.26 -10.13 -12.66
N MET A 82 10.37 -9.48 -12.28
CA MET A 82 10.44 -8.03 -12.27
C MET A 82 10.31 -7.45 -13.69
N ALA A 83 11.02 -8.02 -14.66
CA ALA A 83 10.95 -7.59 -16.06
C ALA A 83 9.55 -7.82 -16.66
N GLU A 84 8.92 -8.96 -16.36
CA GLU A 84 7.54 -9.25 -16.76
C GLU A 84 6.55 -8.26 -16.15
N GLY A 85 6.71 -7.95 -14.86
CA GLY A 85 5.86 -6.97 -14.18
C GLY A 85 6.00 -5.56 -14.73
N LEU A 86 7.22 -5.10 -15.01
CA LEU A 86 7.45 -3.79 -15.62
C LEU A 86 6.93 -3.72 -17.07
N ARG A 87 7.05 -4.82 -17.82
CA ARG A 87 6.43 -4.90 -19.17
C ARG A 87 4.91 -4.77 -19.09
N PHE A 88 4.27 -5.53 -18.19
CA PHE A 88 2.83 -5.42 -17.95
C PHE A 88 2.41 -3.99 -17.59
N ILE A 89 3.17 -3.32 -16.70
CA ILE A 89 2.90 -1.92 -16.33
C ILE A 89 2.99 -1.01 -17.56
N ALA A 90 4.03 -1.16 -18.39
CA ALA A 90 4.17 -0.35 -19.61
C ALA A 90 3.01 -0.60 -20.59
N GLU A 91 2.62 -1.86 -20.79
CA GLU A 91 1.54 -2.22 -21.72
C GLU A 91 0.18 -1.68 -21.25
N ILE A 92 -0.15 -1.81 -19.95
CA ILE A 92 -1.43 -1.30 -19.43
C ILE A 92 -1.49 0.23 -19.41
N LEU A 93 -0.37 0.92 -19.15
CA LEU A 93 -0.29 2.38 -19.21
C LEU A 93 -0.47 2.89 -20.64
N ASN A 94 0.23 2.29 -21.63
CA ASN A 94 0.05 2.65 -23.03
C ASN A 94 -1.41 2.44 -23.48
N ALA A 95 -1.99 1.28 -23.19
CA ALA A 95 -3.37 0.98 -23.57
C ALA A 95 -4.37 1.96 -22.93
N ALA A 96 -4.13 2.36 -21.67
CA ALA A 96 -4.97 3.33 -20.97
C ALA A 96 -4.85 4.74 -21.59
N VAL A 97 -3.63 5.19 -21.88
CA VAL A 97 -3.37 6.51 -22.51
C VAL A 97 -3.94 6.55 -23.92
N ASP A 98 -3.69 5.53 -24.73
CA ASP A 98 -4.22 5.41 -26.09
C ASP A 98 -5.76 5.37 -26.11
N GLY A 99 -6.36 4.78 -25.09
CA GLY A 99 -7.81 4.71 -24.89
C GLY A 99 -8.43 6.00 -24.34
N GLY A 100 -7.63 6.98 -23.92
CA GLY A 100 -8.12 8.27 -23.41
C GLY A 100 -8.46 8.29 -21.94
N VAL A 101 -7.76 7.50 -21.09
CA VAL A 101 -7.94 7.52 -19.63
C VAL A 101 -7.83 8.95 -19.08
N GLY A 102 -8.72 9.31 -18.14
CA GLY A 102 -8.73 10.66 -17.57
C GLY A 102 -7.58 10.93 -16.59
N ALA A 103 -7.16 9.95 -15.79
CA ALA A 103 -6.05 10.08 -14.84
C ALA A 103 -5.40 8.74 -14.48
N VAL A 104 -4.16 8.77 -13.98
CA VAL A 104 -3.40 7.58 -13.56
C VAL A 104 -2.80 7.76 -12.17
N ILE A 105 -3.02 6.79 -11.28
CA ILE A 105 -2.38 6.69 -9.96
C ILE A 105 -1.51 5.44 -9.95
N ASN A 106 -0.20 5.59 -9.83
CA ASN A 106 0.73 4.48 -9.68
C ASN A 106 1.15 4.32 -8.23
N ILE A 107 0.99 3.13 -7.68
CA ILE A 107 1.40 2.83 -6.30
C ILE A 107 2.88 2.50 -6.25
N SER A 108 3.66 3.44 -5.71
CA SER A 108 5.10 3.32 -5.44
C SER A 108 5.39 2.98 -3.97
N SER A 109 6.57 3.27 -3.48
CA SER A 109 7.03 2.85 -2.15
C SER A 109 8.07 3.81 -1.56
N GLN A 110 8.05 3.98 -0.25
CA GLN A 110 9.12 4.66 0.51
C GLN A 110 10.51 4.02 0.32
N SER A 111 10.59 2.80 -0.18
CA SER A 111 11.86 2.10 -0.41
C SER A 111 12.75 2.74 -1.50
N VAL A 112 12.23 3.68 -2.26
CA VAL A 112 13.02 4.45 -3.25
C VAL A 112 13.98 5.44 -2.58
N TYR A 113 13.77 5.74 -1.30
CA TYR A 113 14.67 6.56 -0.48
C TYR A 113 15.67 5.69 0.28
N SER A 114 16.81 6.27 0.65
CA SER A 114 17.77 5.59 1.54
C SER A 114 17.13 5.15 2.84
N GLN A 115 17.41 3.93 3.27
CA GLN A 115 17.04 3.44 4.59
C GLN A 115 18.01 3.87 5.69
N GLN A 116 19.12 4.53 5.32
CA GLN A 116 20.16 5.04 6.24
C GLN A 116 19.98 6.55 6.57
N ARG A 117 18.87 7.16 6.13
CA ARG A 117 18.58 8.56 6.40
C ARG A 117 18.27 8.82 7.87
N THR A 118 18.59 10.01 8.36
CA THR A 118 18.31 10.44 9.75
C THR A 118 16.95 11.09 9.89
N GLU A 119 16.50 11.78 8.83
CA GLU A 119 15.24 12.52 8.83
C GLU A 119 14.14 11.79 8.03
N PRO A 120 12.85 12.07 8.30
CA PRO A 120 11.75 11.63 7.45
C PRO A 120 11.96 12.10 6.00
N ALA A 121 11.76 11.22 5.02
CA ALA A 121 11.89 11.62 3.62
C ALA A 121 10.71 12.47 3.18
N THR A 122 11.00 13.59 2.51
CA THR A 122 10.04 14.38 1.72
C THR A 122 10.09 13.94 0.26
N GLU A 123 9.22 14.46 -0.58
CA GLU A 123 9.23 14.18 -2.03
C GLU A 123 10.50 14.68 -2.73
N GLU A 124 11.15 15.70 -2.18
CA GLU A 124 12.41 16.31 -2.66
C GLU A 124 13.67 15.55 -2.17
N THR A 125 13.51 14.63 -1.23
CA THR A 125 14.63 13.84 -0.71
C THR A 125 15.29 13.04 -1.84
N PRO A 126 16.64 13.12 -2.01
CA PRO A 126 17.34 12.37 -3.05
C PRO A 126 17.06 10.87 -2.97
N LEU A 127 16.82 10.27 -4.12
CA LEU A 127 16.56 8.84 -4.20
C LEU A 127 17.85 8.06 -3.99
N ASN A 128 17.72 6.91 -3.30
CA ASN A 128 18.79 5.93 -3.15
C ASN A 128 18.19 4.53 -3.24
N LEU A 129 18.33 3.89 -4.37
CA LEU A 129 17.65 2.64 -4.71
C LEU A 129 18.40 1.44 -4.13
N GLU A 130 18.16 1.13 -2.87
CA GLU A 130 18.75 0.01 -2.16
C GLU A 130 17.98 -1.29 -2.46
N GLY A 131 18.53 -2.11 -3.36
CA GLY A 131 17.95 -3.42 -3.72
C GLY A 131 16.97 -3.40 -4.87
N LYS A 132 16.71 -4.58 -5.42
CA LYS A 132 15.93 -4.77 -6.65
C LYS A 132 14.48 -4.26 -6.57
N TYR A 133 13.86 -4.38 -5.39
CA TYR A 133 12.49 -3.89 -5.19
C TYR A 133 12.41 -2.37 -5.37
N ALA A 134 13.34 -1.62 -4.77
CA ALA A 134 13.39 -0.16 -4.90
C ALA A 134 13.64 0.27 -6.35
N VAL A 135 14.60 -0.39 -7.03
CA VAL A 135 14.89 -0.16 -8.45
C VAL A 135 13.65 -0.40 -9.31
N GLY A 136 12.96 -1.52 -9.09
CA GLY A 136 11.76 -1.84 -9.86
C GLY A 136 10.59 -0.87 -9.59
N LYS A 137 10.42 -0.42 -8.33
CA LYS A 137 9.40 0.59 -8.00
C LYS A 137 9.69 1.93 -8.67
N TYR A 138 10.94 2.37 -8.66
CA TYR A 138 11.32 3.59 -9.34
C TYR A 138 11.24 3.46 -10.87
N ALA A 139 11.57 2.31 -11.42
CA ALA A 139 11.35 2.04 -12.85
C ALA A 139 9.87 2.17 -13.24
N ALA A 140 8.94 1.72 -12.38
CA ALA A 140 7.51 1.93 -12.60
C ALA A 140 7.10 3.41 -12.50
N GLU A 141 7.72 4.21 -11.61
CA GLU A 141 7.53 5.68 -11.57
C GLU A 141 7.98 6.32 -12.90
N LEU A 142 9.17 5.96 -13.40
CA LEU A 142 9.69 6.48 -14.68
C LEU A 142 8.78 6.10 -15.87
N LEU A 143 8.28 4.87 -15.92
CA LEU A 143 7.31 4.44 -16.92
C LEU A 143 6.04 5.27 -16.84
N THR A 144 5.51 5.51 -15.64
CA THR A 144 4.31 6.32 -15.46
C THR A 144 4.54 7.76 -15.94
N ASN A 145 5.60 8.41 -15.49
CA ASN A 145 5.90 9.79 -15.89
C ASN A 145 6.13 9.93 -17.40
N THR A 146 6.76 8.92 -18.03
CA THR A 146 7.08 8.98 -19.47
C THR A 146 5.85 8.70 -20.32
N LEU A 147 5.10 7.63 -20.00
CA LEU A 147 3.98 7.18 -20.84
C LEU A 147 2.73 8.02 -20.61
N CYS A 148 2.53 8.54 -19.39
CA CYS A 148 1.37 9.36 -19.05
C CYS A 148 1.64 10.87 -19.12
N ALA A 149 2.71 11.34 -19.78
CA ALA A 149 3.11 12.75 -19.80
C ALA A 149 2.00 13.72 -20.28
N ALA A 150 1.05 13.25 -21.09
CA ALA A 150 -0.08 14.04 -21.58
C ALA A 150 -1.38 13.83 -20.75
N VAL A 151 -1.33 13.04 -19.69
CA VAL A 151 -2.49 12.69 -18.84
C VAL A 151 -2.17 13.03 -17.39
N PRO A 152 -3.11 13.58 -16.61
CA PRO A 152 -2.93 13.73 -15.17
C PRO A 152 -2.48 12.43 -14.53
N HIS A 153 -1.34 12.44 -13.83
CA HIS A 153 -0.81 11.23 -13.19
C HIS A 153 -0.03 11.55 -11.93
N THR A 154 0.10 10.55 -11.07
CA THR A 154 0.90 10.64 -9.86
C THR A 154 1.49 9.30 -9.44
N ASN A 155 2.63 9.35 -8.75
CA ASN A 155 3.25 8.23 -8.07
C ASN A 155 3.06 8.37 -6.56
N LEU A 156 2.31 7.47 -5.92
CA LEU A 156 2.14 7.45 -4.48
C LEU A 156 3.21 6.58 -3.82
N ARG A 157 4.19 7.20 -3.17
CA ARG A 157 5.24 6.53 -2.38
C ARG A 157 4.70 6.18 -1.01
N LEU A 158 4.16 4.98 -0.87
CA LEU A 158 3.52 4.55 0.38
C LEU A 158 4.55 4.21 1.45
N ALA A 159 4.26 4.59 2.70
CA ALA A 159 4.86 4.01 3.89
C ALA A 159 4.59 2.50 3.97
N SER A 160 5.22 1.80 4.90
CA SER A 160 4.99 0.37 5.07
C SER A 160 3.55 0.09 5.46
N LEU A 161 2.78 -0.51 4.55
CA LEU A 161 1.40 -0.90 4.83
C LEU A 161 1.34 -1.98 5.91
N ILE A 162 0.42 -1.80 6.86
CA ILE A 162 0.09 -2.75 7.92
C ILE A 162 -1.43 -2.98 7.96
N GLY A 163 -1.85 -4.09 8.57
CA GLY A 163 -3.27 -4.44 8.72
C GLY A 163 -3.50 -5.94 8.79
N ALA A 164 -4.71 -6.35 9.06
CA ALA A 164 -5.09 -7.75 9.13
C ALA A 164 -4.90 -8.46 7.77
N GLY A 165 -4.36 -9.68 7.80
CA GLY A 165 -4.09 -10.45 6.58
C GLY A 165 -2.74 -10.17 5.91
N PHE A 166 -1.91 -9.29 6.47
CA PHE A 166 -0.56 -9.02 5.95
C PHE A 166 0.53 -9.62 6.84
N ASP A 167 0.55 -10.93 6.96
CA ASP A 167 1.34 -11.68 7.95
C ASP A 167 2.87 -11.51 7.84
N GLN A 168 3.38 -10.94 6.78
CA GLN A 168 4.81 -10.69 6.59
C GLN A 168 5.34 -9.46 7.37
N ARG A 169 4.47 -8.58 7.86
CA ARG A 169 4.85 -7.35 8.56
C ARG A 169 5.15 -7.59 10.03
N VAL A 170 6.03 -6.74 10.58
CA VAL A 170 6.50 -6.87 11.97
C VAL A 170 5.34 -6.90 12.97
N PRO A 171 4.36 -5.98 12.94
CA PRO A 171 3.24 -6.06 13.88
C PRO A 171 2.48 -7.39 13.79
N ASN A 172 2.18 -7.86 12.57
CA ASN A 172 1.47 -9.14 12.36
C ASN A 172 2.25 -10.35 12.87
N LYS A 173 3.59 -10.36 12.68
CA LYS A 173 4.46 -11.44 13.20
C LYS A 173 4.49 -11.45 14.71
N LEU A 174 4.59 -10.29 15.36
CA LEU A 174 4.59 -10.17 16.82
C LEU A 174 3.25 -10.61 17.41
N VAL A 175 2.12 -10.20 16.81
CA VAL A 175 0.78 -10.68 17.20
C VAL A 175 0.67 -12.20 17.05
N ALA A 176 1.14 -12.78 15.94
CA ALA A 176 1.11 -14.22 15.74
C ALA A 176 1.92 -14.98 16.79
N LYS A 177 3.12 -14.50 17.13
CA LYS A 177 3.96 -15.06 18.19
C LYS A 177 3.31 -14.96 19.56
N ALA A 178 2.73 -13.81 19.91
CA ALA A 178 2.01 -13.62 21.17
C ALA A 178 0.85 -14.63 21.29
N LEU A 179 0.06 -14.81 20.23
CA LEU A 179 -1.05 -15.79 20.21
C LEU A 179 -0.57 -17.24 20.27
N ALA A 180 0.62 -17.54 19.78
CA ALA A 180 1.23 -18.87 19.84
C ALA A 180 1.92 -19.14 21.20
N GLY A 181 1.97 -18.18 22.12
CA GLY A 181 2.71 -18.28 23.38
C GLY A 181 4.23 -18.30 23.22
N GLU A 182 4.74 -17.83 22.07
CA GLU A 182 6.17 -17.77 21.78
C GLU A 182 6.82 -16.57 22.50
N GLU A 183 8.11 -16.70 22.81
CA GLU A 183 8.89 -15.60 23.36
C GLU A 183 9.01 -14.45 22.37
N LEU A 184 8.67 -13.23 22.83
CA LEU A 184 8.82 -12.02 22.05
C LEU A 184 10.21 -11.42 22.24
N LYS A 185 10.97 -11.30 21.16
CA LYS A 185 12.30 -10.67 21.15
C LYS A 185 12.35 -9.63 20.04
N VAL A 186 12.86 -8.45 20.35
CA VAL A 186 13.06 -7.36 19.39
C VAL A 186 14.43 -6.74 19.55
N LEU A 187 14.94 -6.20 18.46
CA LEU A 187 16.14 -5.38 18.47
C LEU A 187 15.76 -3.95 18.89
N THR A 188 16.57 -3.35 19.77
CA THR A 188 16.46 -1.93 20.14
C THR A 188 17.65 -1.16 19.59
N GLY A 189 17.46 0.11 19.23
CA GLY A 189 18.49 0.94 18.64
C GLY A 189 17.92 1.97 17.67
N PRO A 190 18.75 2.60 16.85
CA PRO A 190 18.34 3.69 15.95
C PRO A 190 17.58 3.15 14.72
N GLN A 191 16.46 2.48 14.96
CA GLN A 191 15.61 1.90 13.93
C GLN A 191 14.21 2.50 14.01
N TYR A 192 13.82 3.28 13.01
CA TYR A 192 12.59 4.05 12.95
C TYR A 192 11.71 3.57 11.81
N TYR A 193 10.50 3.18 12.13
CA TYR A 193 9.51 2.61 11.22
C TYR A 193 8.34 3.56 11.01
N GLY A 194 8.08 3.93 9.75
CA GLY A 194 6.85 4.58 9.34
C GLY A 194 5.85 3.55 8.83
N PHE A 195 4.63 3.57 9.35
CA PHE A 195 3.55 2.68 8.93
C PHE A 195 2.35 3.47 8.38
N LEU A 196 1.51 2.76 7.65
CA LEU A 196 0.20 3.23 7.24
C LEU A 196 -0.78 2.05 7.30
N ASP A 197 -1.90 2.22 7.99
CA ASP A 197 -2.99 1.24 7.97
C ASP A 197 -3.55 1.14 6.54
N VAL A 198 -3.80 -0.07 6.07
CA VAL A 198 -4.31 -0.29 4.71
C VAL A 198 -5.69 0.32 4.48
N ARG A 199 -6.48 0.49 5.54
CA ARG A 199 -7.79 1.17 5.48
C ARG A 199 -7.61 2.67 5.22
N ASP A 200 -6.63 3.30 5.88
CA ASP A 200 -6.24 4.70 5.63
C ASP A 200 -5.64 4.88 4.24
N ALA A 201 -4.79 3.95 3.78
CA ALA A 201 -4.26 3.99 2.43
C ALA A 201 -5.39 3.95 1.38
N SER A 202 -6.38 3.09 1.59
CA SER A 202 -7.53 2.96 0.68
C SER A 202 -8.42 4.21 0.70
N ASP A 203 -8.66 4.80 1.88
CA ASP A 203 -9.41 6.05 2.04
C ASP A 203 -8.68 7.24 1.40
N ALA A 204 -7.36 7.35 1.58
CA ALA A 204 -6.54 8.38 0.95
C ALA A 204 -6.59 8.31 -0.59
N ILE A 205 -6.41 7.12 -1.17
CA ILE A 205 -6.49 6.92 -2.61
C ILE A 205 -7.90 7.26 -3.13
N THR A 206 -8.94 6.89 -2.39
CA THR A 206 -10.34 7.20 -2.74
C THR A 206 -10.60 8.71 -2.66
N THR A 207 -10.03 9.40 -1.66
CA THR A 207 -10.10 10.86 -1.55
C THR A 207 -9.43 11.54 -2.75
N MET A 208 -8.25 11.05 -3.16
CA MET A 208 -7.55 11.53 -4.34
C MET A 208 -8.37 11.33 -5.63
N ILE A 209 -8.97 10.16 -5.82
CA ILE A 209 -9.83 9.87 -7.00
C ILE A 209 -10.99 10.86 -7.11
N LYS A 210 -11.52 11.36 -5.99
CA LYS A 210 -12.62 12.34 -5.94
C LYS A 210 -12.18 13.79 -6.20
N SER A 211 -10.89 14.06 -6.18
CA SER A 211 -10.33 15.41 -6.37
C SER A 211 -10.13 15.75 -7.85
N ASP A 212 -9.82 17.02 -8.12
CA ASP A 212 -9.42 17.44 -9.46
C ASP A 212 -8.02 16.89 -9.81
N SER A 213 -7.97 15.97 -10.74
CA SER A 213 -6.72 15.33 -11.16
C SER A 213 -5.74 16.29 -11.86
N ALA A 214 -6.22 17.40 -12.42
CA ALA A 214 -5.35 18.41 -13.03
C ALA A 214 -4.46 19.15 -12.01
N ALA A 215 -4.83 19.09 -10.73
CA ALA A 215 -4.06 19.68 -9.63
C ALA A 215 -3.05 18.72 -9.00
N TRP A 216 -2.98 17.46 -9.42
CA TRP A 216 -2.08 16.49 -8.82
C TRP A 216 -0.61 16.80 -9.11
N SER A 217 0.23 16.62 -8.11
CA SER A 217 1.68 16.60 -8.29
C SER A 217 2.13 15.24 -8.82
N GLU A 218 3.25 15.20 -9.55
CA GLU A 218 3.81 13.95 -10.09
C GLU A 218 4.13 12.90 -9.01
N VAL A 219 4.38 13.34 -7.77
CA VAL A 219 4.70 12.45 -6.67
C VAL A 219 4.16 12.95 -5.34
N TYR A 220 3.66 12.01 -4.55
CA TYR A 220 3.30 12.22 -3.15
C TYR A 220 3.84 11.10 -2.27
N ASN A 221 4.29 11.46 -1.06
CA ASN A 221 4.46 10.52 0.03
C ASN A 221 3.13 10.32 0.76
N LEU A 222 2.81 9.07 1.09
CA LEU A 222 1.58 8.73 1.82
C LEU A 222 1.88 7.83 3.02
N GLY A 223 1.60 8.32 4.22
CA GLY A 223 1.84 7.67 5.52
C GLY A 223 1.19 8.46 6.66
N THR A 224 1.64 8.23 7.88
CA THR A 224 1.06 8.86 9.09
C THR A 224 1.86 10.06 9.61
N ASN A 225 3.06 10.34 9.12
CA ASN A 225 4.06 11.24 9.74
C ASN A 225 4.59 10.75 11.11
N GLU A 226 4.17 9.59 11.59
CA GLU A 226 4.60 9.03 12.86
C GLU A 226 5.79 8.09 12.68
N SER A 227 6.57 7.97 13.76
CA SER A 227 7.77 7.16 13.83
C SER A 227 7.69 6.20 15.01
N TYR A 228 7.94 4.91 14.77
CA TYR A 228 7.92 3.87 15.79
C TYR A 228 9.23 3.09 15.81
N THR A 229 9.72 2.76 16.99
CA THR A 229 10.78 1.77 17.18
C THR A 229 10.19 0.35 17.24
N LEU A 230 11.04 -0.67 17.11
CA LEU A 230 10.57 -2.06 17.32
C LEU A 230 10.10 -2.27 18.77
N GLU A 231 10.66 -1.53 19.72
CA GLU A 231 10.24 -1.58 21.11
C GLU A 231 8.83 -1.02 21.31
N ASP A 232 8.49 0.11 20.68
CA ASP A 232 7.13 0.67 20.70
C ASP A 232 6.12 -0.34 20.15
N ILE A 233 6.45 -1.02 19.06
CA ILE A 233 5.58 -2.00 18.43
C ILE A 233 5.35 -3.22 19.33
N VAL A 234 6.43 -3.81 19.89
CA VAL A 234 6.30 -4.99 20.76
C VAL A 234 5.60 -4.66 22.07
N LYS A 235 5.88 -3.48 22.64
CA LYS A 235 5.19 -2.99 23.85
C LYS A 235 3.69 -2.88 23.61
N THR A 236 3.27 -2.27 22.51
CA THR A 236 1.86 -2.17 22.14
C THR A 236 1.21 -3.56 21.98
N VAL A 237 1.91 -4.51 21.32
CA VAL A 237 1.41 -5.89 21.18
C VAL A 237 1.22 -6.57 22.54
N VAL A 238 2.19 -6.43 23.44
CA VAL A 238 2.16 -7.02 24.79
C VAL A 238 1.03 -6.42 25.64
N GLU A 239 0.89 -5.10 25.64
CA GLU A 239 -0.17 -4.39 26.37
C GLU A 239 -1.56 -4.83 25.92
N ILE A 240 -1.83 -4.86 24.61
CA ILE A 240 -3.11 -5.30 24.05
C ILE A 240 -3.35 -6.77 24.35
N TYR A 241 -2.34 -7.64 24.21
CA TYR A 241 -2.47 -9.06 24.53
C TYR A 241 -2.83 -9.28 26.01
N ASN A 242 -2.07 -8.66 26.94
CA ASN A 242 -2.29 -8.80 28.36
C ASN A 242 -3.67 -8.31 28.79
N GLN A 243 -4.11 -7.18 28.25
CA GLN A 243 -5.45 -6.66 28.49
C GLN A 243 -6.54 -7.59 27.96
N LYS A 244 -6.40 -8.07 26.72
CA LYS A 244 -7.43 -8.85 26.02
C LYS A 244 -7.58 -10.26 26.58
N PHE A 245 -6.51 -10.86 27.13
CA PHE A 245 -6.47 -12.25 27.60
C PHE A 245 -6.28 -12.39 29.11
N SER A 246 -6.27 -11.27 29.86
CA SER A 246 -5.94 -11.26 31.30
C SER A 246 -4.65 -12.01 31.59
N ALA A 247 -3.64 -11.84 30.74
CA ALA A 247 -2.35 -12.53 30.77
C ALA A 247 -1.26 -11.59 31.31
N ASN A 248 -0.05 -12.11 31.43
CA ASN A 248 1.13 -11.33 31.84
C ASN A 248 2.35 -11.76 31.02
N ILE A 249 2.24 -11.69 29.69
CA ILE A 249 3.42 -11.92 28.83
C ILE A 249 4.34 -10.71 28.86
N THR A 250 5.62 -10.97 28.57
CA THR A 250 6.68 -9.94 28.49
C THR A 250 7.47 -10.10 27.21
N TYR A 251 8.38 -9.19 26.96
CA TYR A 251 9.30 -9.26 25.82
C TYR A 251 10.75 -9.04 26.29
N LYS A 252 11.70 -9.45 25.44
CA LYS A 252 13.13 -9.22 25.63
C LYS A 252 13.65 -8.30 24.54
N THR A 253 14.64 -7.49 24.89
CA THR A 253 15.32 -6.60 23.95
C THR A 253 16.79 -6.99 23.80
N GLU A 254 17.33 -6.82 22.61
CA GLU A 254 18.74 -6.93 22.30
C GLU A 254 19.19 -5.65 21.58
N LEU A 255 20.30 -5.07 21.99
CA LEU A 255 20.81 -3.84 21.41
C LEU A 255 21.35 -4.10 19.98
N SER A 256 20.99 -3.23 19.05
CA SER A 256 21.50 -3.22 17.68
C SER A 256 22.02 -1.82 17.34
N GLU A 257 23.22 -1.75 16.80
CA GLU A 257 23.80 -0.50 16.29
C GLU A 257 23.33 -0.18 14.85
N LYS A 258 22.55 -1.09 14.22
CA LYS A 258 22.10 -0.93 12.85
C LYS A 258 21.11 0.22 12.75
N HIS A 259 21.47 1.23 11.98
CA HIS A 259 20.58 2.34 11.64
C HIS A 259 19.56 1.91 10.58
N PHE A 260 18.33 2.34 10.75
CA PHE A 260 17.26 2.15 9.77
C PHE A 260 16.18 3.22 9.95
N ASN A 261 15.76 3.85 8.87
CA ASN A 261 14.65 4.80 8.93
C ASN A 261 13.76 4.66 7.68
N SER A 262 12.48 4.36 7.89
CA SER A 262 11.47 4.26 6.81
C SER A 262 10.37 5.32 6.91
N VAL A 263 10.54 6.30 7.79
CA VAL A 263 9.53 7.34 8.03
C VAL A 263 9.45 8.30 6.84
N LEU A 264 8.24 8.70 6.48
CA LEU A 264 7.94 9.68 5.44
C LEU A 264 7.38 10.95 6.07
N SER A 265 7.68 12.10 5.49
CA SER A 265 6.86 13.30 5.63
C SER A 265 5.75 13.27 4.58
N CYS A 266 4.51 13.25 5.03
CA CYS A 266 3.32 13.18 4.16
C CYS A 266 2.57 14.52 4.14
N ARG A 267 3.24 15.60 4.53
CA ARG A 267 2.66 16.93 4.67
C ARG A 267 2.01 17.40 3.37
N LYS A 268 2.68 17.23 2.23
CA LYS A 268 2.19 17.63 0.92
C LYS A 268 0.84 16.98 0.58
N PHE A 269 0.73 15.65 0.73
CA PHE A 269 -0.53 14.95 0.50
C PHE A 269 -1.64 15.44 1.46
N ASN A 270 -1.30 15.60 2.74
CA ASN A 270 -2.28 16.03 3.75
C ASN A 270 -2.83 17.44 3.46
N GLU A 271 -1.97 18.37 3.03
CA GLU A 271 -2.36 19.73 2.68
C GLU A 271 -3.18 19.78 1.38
N ASP A 272 -2.71 19.11 0.30
CA ASP A 272 -3.36 19.17 -1.01
C ASP A 272 -4.74 18.50 -1.02
N PHE A 273 -4.92 17.42 -0.25
CA PHE A 273 -6.18 16.67 -0.20
C PHE A 273 -7.00 16.89 1.07
N HIS A 274 -6.56 17.74 2.00
CA HIS A 274 -7.19 17.93 3.32
C HIS A 274 -7.49 16.62 4.03
N TRP A 275 -6.54 15.67 3.92
CA TRP A 275 -6.67 14.31 4.41
C TRP A 275 -5.71 14.06 5.59
N SER A 276 -6.14 13.21 6.52
CA SER A 276 -5.30 12.72 7.61
C SER A 276 -5.65 11.27 7.95
N PRO A 277 -4.66 10.46 8.38
CA PRO A 277 -4.92 9.08 8.81
C PRO A 277 -5.82 9.06 10.05
N ARG A 278 -6.66 8.02 10.15
CA ARG A 278 -7.61 7.83 11.26
C ARG A 278 -7.19 6.72 12.22
N TYR A 279 -6.40 5.75 11.74
CA TYR A 279 -6.03 4.58 12.52
C TYR A 279 -4.61 4.70 13.05
N SER A 280 -4.48 4.70 14.39
CA SER A 280 -3.20 4.61 15.08
C SER A 280 -2.59 3.20 14.96
N LEU A 281 -1.33 3.06 15.37
CA LEU A 281 -0.69 1.74 15.50
C LEU A 281 -1.47 0.81 16.45
N ILE A 282 -2.03 1.37 17.53
CA ILE A 282 -2.85 0.64 18.51
C ILE A 282 -4.10 0.08 17.84
N ASP A 283 -4.86 0.92 17.12
CA ASP A 283 -6.08 0.49 16.42
C ASP A 283 -5.78 -0.61 15.40
N THR A 284 -4.67 -0.49 14.67
CA THR A 284 -4.26 -1.49 13.69
C THR A 284 -3.89 -2.81 14.36
N ILE A 285 -3.13 -2.79 15.46
CA ILE A 285 -2.74 -4.00 16.19
C ILE A 285 -3.96 -4.67 16.83
N GLN A 286 -4.90 -3.91 17.40
CA GLN A 286 -6.17 -4.44 17.92
C GLN A 286 -6.95 -5.16 16.82
N TRP A 287 -7.09 -4.54 15.66
CA TRP A 287 -7.74 -5.16 14.50
C TRP A 287 -7.04 -6.45 14.04
N ILE A 288 -5.69 -6.48 13.99
CA ILE A 288 -4.95 -7.70 13.66
C ILE A 288 -5.27 -8.83 14.66
N PHE A 289 -5.34 -8.54 15.97
CA PHE A 289 -5.73 -9.52 16.97
C PHE A 289 -7.16 -10.05 16.78
N GLU A 290 -8.10 -9.20 16.43
CA GLU A 290 -9.50 -9.57 16.19
C GLU A 290 -9.63 -10.54 15.01
N GLN A 291 -8.99 -10.22 13.90
CA GLN A 291 -9.06 -11.03 12.69
C GLN A 291 -8.31 -12.38 12.80
N LYS A 292 -7.28 -12.46 13.65
CA LYS A 292 -6.57 -13.72 13.87
C LYS A 292 -7.31 -14.68 14.83
N LYS A 293 -8.19 -14.17 15.68
CA LYS A 293 -9.07 -15.01 16.53
C LYS A 293 -10.26 -15.59 15.77
N ALA A 294 -10.71 -14.92 14.72
CA ALA A 294 -11.87 -15.35 13.93
C ALA A 294 -11.54 -16.51 12.98
N LYS A 295 -10.28 -16.95 12.89
CA LYS A 295 -9.83 -18.12 12.13
C LYS A 295 -9.55 -19.30 13.05
#